data_38edb974243068f406115578833f2c04
#
_entry.id   38edb974243068f406115578833f2c04
#
_cell.length_a   1.000
_cell.length_b   1.000
_cell.length_c   1.000
_cell.angle_alpha   90.00
_cell.angle_beta   90.00
_cell.angle_gamma   90.00
#
_symmetry.space_group_name_H-M   'P 1'
#
loop_
_entity.id
_entity.type
_entity.pdbx_description
1 polymer ?
#
loop_
_entity_poly.entity_id
_entity_poly.type
_entity_poly.pdbx_seq_one_letter_code
_entity_poly.pdbx_strand_id
1 'polypeptide(L)'
;MDTPRHVYRHAELLRLFDPRTIALVGASPNPGSAAYLAMLNLRSFGGMVYPVNARHEQIDGKPCYRSLSALPHVPDCVVIAVGREAVEGIIEECAEIGVGGAVIFAAGYAETGKPDRTEQQARIASIARQRGLRVAGPNCVGLLNHASGLAMSFTPSLVLASGTAGAIGLVSQSGGVGNGLTQALHRGIALSHTLSTGNSCDVDCADCISYLAEDPRCKAIALVFEGVASTARLMEAGALAWANDKPLVIFKMGRAALGAEAALSHSGFVAGSNVAYMAAFERIGAIVVDRYEALIETAAFFAKAPPPKTQASGVAVVSASGGGRGSRGRRGRVERCAAAAHESRNPQPGGRAATGIRNGQESAGLDGLAARQPETARLHRNSSWRSRLRGRVRPPRLFVAGGFRQVRQAGRNVAPSRQAGSVELGIRMD
;
A
#
# COMPACT_ATOMS: atom_id res chain seq x y z
N MET A 1 31.39 -2.22 2.13
CA MET A 1 29.89 -2.17 2.07
C MET A 1 29.56 -1.13 1.03
N ASP A 2 28.96 -1.55 -0.07
CA ASP A 2 28.54 -0.59 -1.10
C ASP A 2 27.53 0.40 -0.51
N THR A 3 27.72 1.69 -0.80
CA THR A 3 26.79 2.71 -0.39
C THR A 3 25.42 2.39 -1.02
N PRO A 4 24.34 2.28 -0.23
CA PRO A 4 23.02 2.00 -0.79
C PRO A 4 22.65 3.08 -1.83
N ARG A 5 22.14 2.67 -2.99
CA ARG A 5 21.63 3.62 -3.98
C ARG A 5 20.53 4.52 -3.38
N HIS A 6 20.35 5.70 -3.92
CA HIS A 6 19.19 6.55 -3.64
C HIS A 6 17.89 5.89 -4.07
N VAL A 7 16.75 6.36 -3.53
CA VAL A 7 15.44 5.94 -4.03
C VAL A 7 15.26 6.44 -5.47
N TYR A 8 14.58 5.63 -6.29
CA TYR A 8 14.16 6.11 -7.61
C TYR A 8 13.07 7.16 -7.45
N ARG A 9 13.16 8.21 -8.25
CA ARG A 9 12.20 9.31 -8.25
C ARG A 9 10.99 8.98 -9.14
N HIS A 10 9.93 9.74 -8.99
CA HIS A 10 8.70 9.57 -9.76
C HIS A 10 8.93 9.45 -11.27
N ALA A 11 9.73 10.34 -11.84
CA ALA A 11 10.03 10.35 -13.27
C ALA A 11 10.73 9.07 -13.76
N GLU A 12 11.58 8.46 -12.93
CA GLU A 12 12.31 7.24 -13.25
C GLU A 12 11.42 5.99 -13.22
N LEU A 13 10.27 6.05 -12.51
CA LEU A 13 9.34 4.95 -12.31
C LEU A 13 8.07 5.07 -13.18
N LEU A 14 7.92 6.17 -13.94
CA LEU A 14 6.72 6.40 -14.77
C LEU A 14 6.46 5.26 -15.74
N ARG A 15 7.51 4.77 -16.44
CA ARG A 15 7.36 3.68 -17.43
C ARG A 15 6.99 2.35 -16.77
N LEU A 16 7.20 2.17 -15.45
CA LEU A 16 6.79 1.00 -14.69
C LEU A 16 5.38 1.16 -14.11
N PHE A 17 5.04 2.31 -13.50
CA PHE A 17 3.80 2.48 -12.74
C PHE A 17 2.68 3.20 -13.49
N ASP A 18 3.01 3.89 -14.57
CA ASP A 18 2.03 4.59 -15.44
C ASP A 18 2.44 4.48 -16.94
N PRO A 19 2.70 3.25 -17.44
CA PRO A 19 3.09 3.04 -18.84
C PRO A 19 1.97 3.43 -19.80
N ARG A 20 2.33 3.76 -21.05
CA ARG A 20 1.38 3.94 -22.16
C ARG A 20 1.29 2.68 -23.03
N THR A 21 2.36 1.90 -23.04
CA THR A 21 2.47 0.68 -23.83
C THR A 21 2.99 -0.47 -22.99
N ILE A 22 2.35 -1.63 -23.11
CA ILE A 22 2.66 -2.83 -22.33
C ILE A 22 2.84 -4.02 -23.26
N ALA A 23 3.88 -4.82 -23.04
CA ALA A 23 3.95 -6.17 -23.59
C ALA A 23 3.68 -7.19 -22.49
N LEU A 24 2.84 -8.20 -22.78
CA LEU A 24 2.62 -9.34 -21.89
C LEU A 24 3.32 -10.56 -22.46
N VAL A 25 4.47 -10.93 -21.89
CA VAL A 25 5.24 -12.11 -22.26
C VAL A 25 4.67 -13.36 -21.58
N GLY A 26 4.45 -14.40 -22.37
CA GLY A 26 3.75 -15.60 -21.94
C GLY A 26 2.23 -15.49 -22.09
N ALA A 27 1.74 -14.51 -22.87
CA ALA A 27 0.32 -14.36 -23.16
C ALA A 27 -0.31 -15.70 -23.56
N SER A 28 -1.48 -16.03 -23.02
CA SER A 28 -2.08 -17.34 -23.17
C SER A 28 -3.60 -17.26 -23.29
N PRO A 29 -4.21 -18.04 -24.18
CA PRO A 29 -5.67 -18.17 -24.25
C PRO A 29 -6.23 -19.12 -23.17
N ASN A 30 -5.37 -19.79 -22.38
CA ASN A 30 -5.79 -20.82 -21.42
C ASN A 30 -6.44 -20.17 -20.18
N PRO A 31 -7.76 -20.34 -19.95
CA PRO A 31 -8.46 -19.81 -18.79
C PRO A 31 -7.82 -20.30 -17.48
N GLY A 32 -7.66 -19.40 -16.52
CA GLY A 32 -7.07 -19.70 -15.22
C GLY A 32 -5.54 -19.57 -15.15
N SER A 33 -4.83 -19.46 -16.27
CA SER A 33 -3.41 -19.12 -16.23
C SER A 33 -3.20 -17.68 -15.78
N ALA A 34 -2.08 -17.40 -15.09
CA ALA A 34 -1.73 -16.02 -14.68
C ALA A 34 -1.70 -15.05 -15.87
N ALA A 35 -1.19 -15.51 -17.00
CA ALA A 35 -1.16 -14.72 -18.24
C ALA A 35 -2.56 -14.38 -18.77
N TYR A 36 -3.49 -15.35 -18.75
CA TYR A 36 -4.88 -15.13 -19.16
C TYR A 36 -5.56 -14.11 -18.26
N LEU A 37 -5.41 -14.23 -16.92
CA LEU A 37 -6.00 -13.32 -15.96
C LEU A 37 -5.41 -11.91 -16.11
N ALA A 38 -4.11 -11.80 -16.37
CA ALA A 38 -3.48 -10.51 -16.65
C ALA A 38 -4.02 -9.88 -17.95
N MET A 39 -4.24 -10.67 -19.01
CA MET A 39 -4.89 -10.18 -20.23
C MET A 39 -6.31 -9.66 -19.97
N LEU A 40 -7.10 -10.39 -19.18
CA LEU A 40 -8.45 -9.94 -18.79
C LEU A 40 -8.41 -8.59 -18.06
N ASN A 41 -7.50 -8.46 -17.08
CA ASN A 41 -7.35 -7.24 -16.30
C ASN A 41 -6.87 -6.05 -17.17
N LEU A 42 -6.05 -6.30 -18.20
CA LEU A 42 -5.56 -5.29 -19.10
C LEU A 42 -6.59 -4.83 -20.16
N ARG A 43 -7.78 -5.46 -20.24
CA ARG A 43 -8.84 -5.01 -21.16
C ARG A 43 -9.39 -3.62 -20.84
N SER A 44 -9.35 -3.21 -19.59
CA SER A 44 -9.78 -1.86 -19.16
C SER A 44 -8.70 -0.79 -19.34
N PHE A 45 -7.49 -1.18 -19.68
CA PHE A 45 -6.39 -0.26 -19.91
C PHE A 45 -6.55 0.50 -21.21
N GLY A 46 -6.49 1.83 -21.15
CA GLY A 46 -6.66 2.70 -22.33
C GLY A 46 -5.45 2.78 -23.24
N GLY A 47 -4.31 2.20 -22.85
CA GLY A 47 -3.07 2.18 -23.66
C GLY A 47 -2.96 0.95 -24.56
N MET A 48 -1.80 0.78 -25.20
CA MET A 48 -1.53 -0.33 -26.10
C MET A 48 -1.02 -1.56 -25.33
N VAL A 49 -1.61 -2.74 -25.62
CA VAL A 49 -1.19 -4.02 -25.05
C VAL A 49 -0.79 -4.97 -26.18
N TYR A 50 0.45 -5.44 -26.15
CA TYR A 50 1.04 -6.40 -27.10
C TYR A 50 1.13 -7.79 -26.45
N PRO A 51 0.34 -8.80 -26.89
CA PRO A 51 0.57 -10.18 -26.50
C PRO A 51 1.88 -10.71 -27.12
N VAL A 52 2.71 -11.37 -26.28
CA VAL A 52 3.97 -11.97 -26.76
C VAL A 52 4.00 -13.45 -26.36
N ASN A 53 4.03 -14.34 -27.36
CA ASN A 53 4.18 -15.77 -27.19
C ASN A 53 4.62 -16.44 -28.50
N ALA A 54 5.68 -17.24 -28.50
CA ALA A 54 6.22 -17.87 -29.69
C ALA A 54 5.29 -18.95 -30.31
N ARG A 55 4.26 -19.41 -29.56
CA ARG A 55 3.39 -20.53 -29.98
C ARG A 55 2.08 -20.09 -30.62
N HIS A 56 1.74 -18.81 -30.55
CA HIS A 56 0.45 -18.27 -30.99
C HIS A 56 0.66 -17.14 -32.01
N GLU A 57 -0.16 -17.09 -33.04
CA GLU A 57 -0.19 -15.98 -34.01
C GLU A 57 -1.19 -14.89 -33.57
N GLN A 58 -2.22 -15.31 -32.84
CA GLN A 58 -3.26 -14.42 -32.30
C GLN A 58 -3.70 -14.87 -30.92
N ILE A 59 -4.01 -13.93 -30.04
CA ILE A 59 -4.63 -14.15 -28.74
C ILE A 59 -5.71 -13.08 -28.55
N ASP A 60 -6.93 -13.52 -28.19
CA ASP A 60 -8.08 -12.61 -27.96
C ASP A 60 -8.35 -11.67 -29.17
N GLY A 61 -8.19 -12.20 -30.38
CA GLY A 61 -8.37 -11.47 -31.65
C GLY A 61 -7.27 -10.43 -31.97
N LYS A 62 -6.23 -10.34 -31.16
CA LYS A 62 -5.09 -9.44 -31.35
C LYS A 62 -3.89 -10.22 -31.91
N PRO A 63 -3.07 -9.60 -32.80
CA PRO A 63 -1.80 -10.18 -33.22
C PRO A 63 -0.94 -10.52 -32.00
N CYS A 64 -0.33 -11.71 -32.00
CA CYS A 64 0.61 -12.15 -30.98
C CYS A 64 2.01 -12.21 -31.58
N TYR A 65 2.97 -11.59 -30.91
CA TYR A 65 4.34 -11.47 -31.38
C TYR A 65 5.21 -12.59 -30.81
N ARG A 66 6.20 -13.04 -31.56
CA ARG A 66 7.05 -14.17 -31.14
C ARG A 66 8.07 -13.82 -30.07
N SER A 67 8.53 -12.55 -30.04
CA SER A 67 9.52 -12.01 -29.10
C SER A 67 9.25 -10.52 -28.85
N LEU A 68 9.91 -9.91 -27.88
CA LEU A 68 9.85 -8.47 -27.65
C LEU A 68 10.50 -7.69 -28.79
N SER A 69 11.56 -8.22 -29.38
CA SER A 69 12.26 -7.63 -30.53
C SER A 69 11.42 -7.63 -31.82
N ALA A 70 10.36 -8.44 -31.89
CA ALA A 70 9.42 -8.47 -33.02
C ALA A 70 8.30 -7.43 -32.91
N LEU A 71 8.22 -6.68 -31.81
CA LEU A 71 7.21 -5.66 -31.59
C LEU A 71 7.42 -4.45 -32.51
N PRO A 72 6.36 -3.77 -32.95
CA PRO A 72 6.48 -2.59 -33.79
C PRO A 72 7.12 -1.39 -33.10
N HIS A 73 7.04 -1.35 -31.74
CA HIS A 73 7.62 -0.32 -30.91
C HIS A 73 8.11 -0.92 -29.59
N VAL A 74 9.14 -0.33 -28.98
CA VAL A 74 9.62 -0.70 -27.66
C VAL A 74 8.54 -0.36 -26.63
N PRO A 75 8.05 -1.35 -25.83
CA PRO A 75 7.04 -1.07 -24.83
C PRO A 75 7.62 -0.30 -23.64
N ASP A 76 6.78 0.49 -22.95
CA ASP A 76 7.19 1.13 -21.71
C ASP A 76 7.43 0.11 -20.62
N CYS A 77 6.53 -0.87 -20.48
CA CYS A 77 6.57 -1.89 -19.46
C CYS A 77 6.32 -3.29 -20.03
N VAL A 78 7.00 -4.28 -19.47
CA VAL A 78 6.83 -5.70 -19.82
C VAL A 78 6.29 -6.46 -18.60
N VAL A 79 5.14 -7.11 -18.75
CA VAL A 79 4.62 -8.07 -17.76
C VAL A 79 5.11 -9.47 -18.13
N ILE A 80 5.86 -10.10 -17.24
CA ILE A 80 6.50 -11.40 -17.45
C ILE A 80 5.71 -12.47 -16.72
N ALA A 81 4.89 -13.21 -17.49
CA ALA A 81 3.99 -14.25 -17.00
C ALA A 81 4.40 -15.65 -17.49
N VAL A 82 5.68 -15.97 -17.37
CA VAL A 82 6.28 -17.25 -17.74
C VAL A 82 6.96 -17.91 -16.55
N GLY A 83 7.39 -19.17 -16.72
CA GLY A 83 8.17 -19.88 -15.69
C GLY A 83 9.50 -19.18 -15.41
N ARG A 84 9.99 -19.36 -14.20
CA ARG A 84 11.22 -18.71 -13.67
C ARG A 84 12.44 -18.93 -14.59
N GLU A 85 12.54 -20.07 -15.23
CA GLU A 85 13.67 -20.46 -16.09
C GLU A 85 13.84 -19.56 -17.31
N ALA A 86 12.76 -18.96 -17.80
CA ALA A 86 12.77 -18.08 -18.96
C ALA A 86 12.95 -16.59 -18.61
N VAL A 87 12.80 -16.21 -17.32
CA VAL A 87 12.74 -14.81 -16.92
C VAL A 87 14.04 -14.07 -17.19
N GLU A 88 15.21 -14.66 -16.89
CA GLU A 88 16.50 -14.01 -17.03
C GLU A 88 16.77 -13.57 -18.48
N GLY A 89 16.55 -14.46 -19.45
CA GLY A 89 16.69 -14.11 -20.88
C GLY A 89 15.69 -13.05 -21.36
N ILE A 90 14.46 -13.00 -20.79
CA ILE A 90 13.50 -11.94 -21.11
C ILE A 90 13.93 -10.61 -20.51
N ILE A 91 14.54 -10.59 -19.34
CA ILE A 91 15.08 -9.37 -18.70
C ILE A 91 16.28 -8.85 -19.52
N GLU A 92 17.13 -9.75 -20.05
CA GLU A 92 18.21 -9.39 -20.97
C GLU A 92 17.65 -8.74 -22.25
N GLU A 93 16.65 -9.37 -22.89
CA GLU A 93 15.99 -8.81 -24.07
C GLU A 93 15.34 -7.44 -23.76
N CYS A 94 14.64 -7.29 -22.63
CA CYS A 94 14.10 -6.00 -22.19
C CYS A 94 15.19 -4.92 -22.08
N ALA A 95 16.33 -5.28 -21.48
CA ALA A 95 17.44 -4.37 -21.25
C ALA A 95 18.11 -3.97 -22.58
N GLU A 96 18.25 -4.90 -23.52
CA GLU A 96 18.85 -4.66 -24.84
C GLU A 96 18.01 -3.71 -25.69
N ILE A 97 16.69 -3.87 -25.73
CA ILE A 97 15.81 -3.04 -26.54
C ILE A 97 15.39 -1.73 -25.84
N GLY A 98 15.78 -1.51 -24.58
CA GLY A 98 15.54 -0.26 -23.85
C GLY A 98 14.14 -0.14 -23.25
N VAL A 99 13.56 -1.24 -22.76
CA VAL A 99 12.32 -1.23 -21.97
C VAL A 99 12.54 -0.44 -20.68
N GLY A 100 11.56 0.34 -20.23
CA GLY A 100 11.68 1.15 -19.02
C GLY A 100 11.30 0.44 -17.74
N GLY A 101 10.34 -0.50 -17.79
CA GLY A 101 9.86 -1.23 -16.62
C GLY A 101 9.55 -2.70 -16.89
N ALA A 102 9.68 -3.56 -15.89
CA ALA A 102 9.26 -4.96 -15.96
C ALA A 102 8.58 -5.41 -14.65
N VAL A 103 7.54 -6.23 -14.77
CA VAL A 103 6.83 -6.85 -13.65
C VAL A 103 6.96 -8.36 -13.76
N ILE A 104 7.56 -9.01 -12.76
CA ILE A 104 7.85 -10.44 -12.79
C ILE A 104 6.87 -11.17 -11.85
N PHE A 105 5.95 -11.97 -12.41
CA PHE A 105 5.02 -12.79 -11.63
C PHE A 105 5.68 -14.04 -11.04
N ALA A 106 6.64 -14.61 -11.76
CA ALA A 106 7.28 -15.86 -11.37
C ALA A 106 7.85 -15.82 -9.95
N ALA A 107 7.56 -16.86 -9.17
CA ALA A 107 8.10 -17.14 -7.85
C ALA A 107 9.22 -18.22 -7.96
N GLY A 108 9.79 -18.60 -6.82
CA GLY A 108 10.83 -19.62 -6.72
C GLY A 108 12.26 -19.06 -6.74
N TYR A 109 12.42 -17.83 -6.26
CA TYR A 109 13.70 -17.11 -6.13
C TYR A 109 14.19 -17.06 -4.68
N ALA A 110 14.67 -15.91 -4.21
CA ALA A 110 15.26 -15.75 -2.89
C ALA A 110 14.34 -16.14 -1.72
N GLU A 111 13.02 -16.01 -1.89
CA GLU A 111 12.02 -16.41 -0.89
C GLU A 111 12.04 -17.91 -0.57
N THR A 112 12.66 -18.73 -1.42
CA THR A 112 12.82 -20.16 -1.15
C THR A 112 13.95 -20.46 -0.17
N GLY A 113 14.80 -19.47 0.16
CA GLY A 113 15.99 -19.64 1.00
C GLY A 113 17.12 -20.41 0.34
N LYS A 114 17.01 -20.80 -0.95
CA LYS A 114 18.05 -21.56 -1.67
C LYS A 114 19.11 -20.60 -2.24
N PRO A 115 20.42 -20.87 -2.04
CA PRO A 115 21.49 -19.99 -2.50
C PRO A 115 21.46 -19.74 -4.01
N ASP A 116 21.28 -20.78 -4.84
CA ASP A 116 21.21 -20.70 -6.29
C ASP A 116 20.05 -19.80 -6.78
N ARG A 117 18.95 -19.76 -6.03
CA ARG A 117 17.79 -18.91 -6.29
C ARG A 117 18.05 -17.47 -5.95
N THR A 118 18.75 -17.24 -4.85
CA THR A 118 19.17 -15.91 -4.43
C THR A 118 20.17 -15.32 -5.44
N GLU A 119 21.10 -16.10 -5.92
CA GLU A 119 22.05 -15.67 -6.97
C GLU A 119 21.33 -15.35 -8.28
N GLN A 120 20.37 -16.17 -8.70
CA GLN A 120 19.57 -15.91 -9.90
C GLN A 120 18.81 -14.58 -9.79
N GLN A 121 18.20 -14.31 -8.64
CA GLN A 121 17.53 -13.02 -8.37
C GLN A 121 18.52 -11.86 -8.41
N ALA A 122 19.72 -12.02 -7.87
CA ALA A 122 20.75 -11.00 -7.88
C ALA A 122 21.26 -10.68 -9.30
N ARG A 123 21.36 -11.70 -10.18
CA ARG A 123 21.70 -11.46 -11.62
C ARG A 123 20.63 -10.63 -12.32
N ILE A 124 19.34 -10.96 -12.14
CA ILE A 124 18.22 -10.15 -12.68
C ILE A 124 18.33 -8.69 -12.22
N ALA A 125 18.56 -8.47 -10.93
CA ALA A 125 18.72 -7.13 -10.38
C ALA A 125 19.93 -6.39 -10.95
N SER A 126 21.04 -7.10 -11.19
CA SER A 126 22.26 -6.53 -11.78
C SER A 126 22.03 -6.08 -13.23
N ILE A 127 21.44 -6.96 -14.06
CA ILE A 127 21.11 -6.65 -15.46
C ILE A 127 20.20 -5.42 -15.51
N ALA A 128 19.15 -5.41 -14.71
CA ALA A 128 18.17 -4.33 -14.66
C ALA A 128 18.84 -2.97 -14.34
N ARG A 129 19.62 -2.92 -13.27
CA ARG A 129 20.30 -1.67 -12.84
C ARG A 129 21.32 -1.16 -13.84
N GLN A 130 22.11 -2.04 -14.45
CA GLN A 130 23.14 -1.66 -15.42
C GLN A 130 22.55 -1.00 -16.68
N ARG A 131 21.32 -1.34 -17.04
CA ARG A 131 20.65 -0.87 -18.26
C ARG A 131 19.50 0.13 -17.99
N GLY A 132 19.30 0.49 -16.71
CA GLY A 132 18.24 1.44 -16.36
C GLY A 132 16.82 0.88 -16.45
N LEU A 133 16.65 -0.45 -16.56
CA LEU A 133 15.36 -1.14 -16.46
C LEU A 133 14.90 -1.16 -15.00
N ARG A 134 13.64 -0.79 -14.73
CA ARG A 134 13.05 -0.82 -13.38
C ARG A 134 12.22 -2.09 -13.21
N VAL A 135 12.58 -2.93 -12.22
CA VAL A 135 11.96 -4.25 -12.05
C VAL A 135 11.18 -4.34 -10.74
N ALA A 136 9.88 -4.64 -10.85
CA ALA A 136 9.03 -5.03 -9.73
C ALA A 136 8.95 -6.55 -9.62
N GLY A 137 9.21 -7.09 -8.44
CA GLY A 137 9.27 -8.53 -8.18
C GLY A 137 10.70 -9.05 -7.99
N PRO A 138 10.99 -10.32 -8.33
CA PRO A 138 10.04 -11.38 -8.71
C PRO A 138 9.03 -11.72 -7.60
N ASN A 139 8.20 -12.76 -7.80
CA ASN A 139 7.14 -13.14 -6.86
C ASN A 139 6.16 -11.98 -6.58
N CYS A 140 5.81 -11.23 -7.62
CA CYS A 140 4.95 -10.05 -7.55
C CYS A 140 3.54 -10.40 -8.04
N VAL A 141 2.51 -10.07 -7.26
CA VAL A 141 1.10 -10.27 -7.68
C VAL A 141 0.63 -9.21 -8.67
N GLY A 142 1.39 -8.15 -8.85
CA GLY A 142 1.14 -7.12 -9.85
C GLY A 142 1.06 -5.70 -9.30
N LEU A 143 0.84 -4.79 -10.22
CA LEU A 143 0.79 -3.35 -10.02
C LEU A 143 -0.50 -2.81 -10.60
N LEU A 144 -1.19 -1.94 -9.87
CA LEU A 144 -2.41 -1.29 -10.33
C LEU A 144 -2.28 0.22 -10.20
N ASN A 145 -2.67 0.91 -11.27
CA ASN A 145 -2.90 2.34 -11.26
C ASN A 145 -4.39 2.58 -11.53
N HIS A 146 -5.14 2.86 -10.47
CA HIS A 146 -6.59 3.00 -10.55
C HIS A 146 -7.02 4.26 -11.32
N ALA A 147 -6.15 5.27 -11.38
CA ALA A 147 -6.44 6.51 -12.10
C ALA A 147 -6.41 6.32 -13.63
N SER A 148 -5.50 5.48 -14.13
CA SER A 148 -5.38 5.16 -15.56
C SER A 148 -6.14 3.88 -15.97
N GLY A 149 -6.82 3.20 -15.03
CA GLY A 149 -7.48 1.92 -15.29
C GLY A 149 -6.51 0.77 -15.57
N LEU A 150 -5.25 0.93 -15.18
CA LEU A 150 -4.19 -0.04 -15.40
C LEU A 150 -4.23 -1.14 -14.33
N ALA A 151 -4.22 -2.40 -14.75
CA ALA A 151 -4.11 -3.55 -13.85
C ALA A 151 -3.17 -4.62 -14.43
N MET A 152 -1.88 -4.45 -14.20
CA MET A 152 -0.84 -5.44 -14.50
C MET A 152 -0.79 -6.49 -13.38
N SER A 153 -1.83 -7.34 -13.29
CA SER A 153 -1.99 -8.33 -12.20
C SER A 153 -2.73 -9.55 -12.71
N PHE A 154 -2.44 -10.70 -12.13
CA PHE A 154 -3.17 -11.94 -12.36
C PHE A 154 -4.28 -12.22 -11.33
N THR A 155 -4.57 -11.28 -10.45
CA THR A 155 -5.62 -11.44 -9.43
C THR A 155 -6.99 -11.12 -10.03
N PRO A 156 -7.98 -12.06 -9.99
CA PRO A 156 -9.23 -11.93 -10.72
C PRO A 156 -10.16 -10.79 -10.26
N SER A 157 -9.99 -10.32 -9.04
CA SER A 157 -10.96 -9.44 -8.37
C SER A 157 -10.77 -7.94 -8.62
N LEU A 158 -9.83 -7.56 -9.48
CA LEU A 158 -9.37 -6.18 -9.59
C LEU A 158 -9.86 -5.46 -10.84
N VAL A 159 -10.96 -5.89 -11.43
CA VAL A 159 -11.62 -5.11 -12.50
C VAL A 159 -12.12 -3.81 -11.90
N LEU A 160 -11.37 -2.75 -12.15
CA LEU A 160 -11.71 -1.41 -11.71
C LEU A 160 -12.87 -0.88 -12.55
N ALA A 161 -13.97 -0.51 -11.90
CA ALA A 161 -14.93 0.36 -12.53
C ALA A 161 -14.24 1.70 -12.85
N SER A 162 -14.20 2.08 -14.11
CA SER A 162 -13.66 3.37 -14.54
C SER A 162 -14.30 4.50 -13.73
N GLY A 163 -13.50 5.37 -13.15
CA GLY A 163 -13.97 6.54 -12.38
C GLY A 163 -13.91 6.39 -10.86
N THR A 164 -13.41 5.28 -10.30
CA THR A 164 -13.22 5.11 -8.85
C THR A 164 -11.82 5.50 -8.36
N ALA A 165 -11.06 6.23 -9.17
CA ALA A 165 -9.76 6.73 -8.77
C ALA A 165 -9.84 7.52 -7.46
N GLY A 166 -9.05 7.11 -6.48
CA GLY A 166 -9.01 7.71 -5.16
C GLY A 166 -7.68 8.40 -4.87
N ALA A 167 -7.46 8.66 -3.62
CA ALA A 167 -6.33 9.44 -3.16
C ALA A 167 -5.33 8.65 -2.30
N ILE A 168 -5.52 7.33 -2.15
CA ILE A 168 -4.65 6.51 -1.30
C ILE A 168 -3.77 5.63 -2.18
N GLY A 169 -2.45 5.76 -2.03
CA GLY A 169 -1.49 4.82 -2.59
C GLY A 169 -1.26 3.68 -1.60
N LEU A 170 -1.60 2.45 -1.98
CA LEU A 170 -1.33 1.25 -1.20
C LEU A 170 -0.05 0.57 -1.70
N VAL A 171 0.94 0.44 -0.85
CA VAL A 171 2.17 -0.33 -1.08
C VAL A 171 2.14 -1.57 -0.22
N SER A 172 2.44 -2.74 -0.77
CA SER A 172 2.46 -3.99 -0.02
C SER A 172 3.62 -4.89 -0.41
N GLN A 173 4.38 -5.36 0.58
CA GLN A 173 5.37 -6.43 0.39
C GLN A 173 4.71 -7.81 0.38
N SER A 174 3.55 -7.95 1.03
CA SER A 174 2.75 -9.17 0.98
C SER A 174 1.67 -9.07 -0.10
N GLY A 175 1.77 -9.91 -1.13
CA GLY A 175 0.82 -9.96 -2.23
C GLY A 175 -0.60 -10.28 -1.77
N GLY A 176 -0.77 -11.28 -0.89
CA GLY A 176 -2.07 -11.69 -0.38
C GLY A 176 -2.74 -10.61 0.48
N VAL A 177 -1.99 -9.98 1.38
CA VAL A 177 -2.50 -8.91 2.24
C VAL A 177 -2.84 -7.67 1.40
N GLY A 178 -1.95 -7.26 0.51
CA GLY A 178 -2.19 -6.13 -0.38
C GLY A 178 -3.46 -6.31 -1.21
N ASN A 179 -3.63 -7.50 -1.81
CA ASN A 179 -4.83 -7.84 -2.56
C ASN A 179 -6.10 -7.82 -1.69
N GLY A 180 -6.03 -8.38 -0.48
CA GLY A 180 -7.15 -8.33 0.48
C GLY A 180 -7.57 -6.91 0.82
N LEU A 181 -6.62 -5.99 0.98
CA LEU A 181 -6.87 -4.58 1.29
C LEU A 181 -7.50 -3.82 0.13
N THR A 182 -7.34 -4.25 -1.12
CA THR A 182 -8.04 -3.63 -2.27
C THR A 182 -9.55 -3.79 -2.21
N GLN A 183 -10.07 -4.74 -1.40
CA GLN A 183 -11.50 -4.87 -1.15
C GLN A 183 -12.10 -3.63 -0.45
N ALA A 184 -11.28 -2.73 0.08
CA ALA A 184 -11.72 -1.42 0.56
C ALA A 184 -12.44 -0.61 -0.52
N LEU A 185 -12.15 -0.83 -1.80
CA LEU A 185 -12.88 -0.26 -2.94
C LEU A 185 -14.38 -0.55 -2.89
N HIS A 186 -14.78 -1.76 -2.49
CA HIS A 186 -16.19 -2.14 -2.32
C HIS A 186 -16.89 -1.40 -1.17
N ARG A 187 -16.10 -0.82 -0.26
CA ARG A 187 -16.59 0.02 0.85
C ARG A 187 -16.57 1.51 0.53
N GLY A 188 -16.29 1.88 -0.72
CA GLY A 188 -16.20 3.28 -1.16
C GLY A 188 -14.93 4.00 -0.69
N ILE A 189 -13.89 3.26 -0.28
CA ILE A 189 -12.56 3.82 -0.02
C ILE A 189 -11.78 3.69 -1.31
N ALA A 190 -11.58 4.82 -1.99
CA ALA A 190 -10.96 4.83 -3.29
C ALA A 190 -9.42 4.88 -3.19
N LEU A 191 -8.74 3.98 -3.91
CA LEU A 191 -7.29 3.91 -4.04
C LEU A 191 -6.84 4.63 -5.31
N SER A 192 -5.67 5.28 -5.28
CA SER A 192 -4.99 5.78 -6.47
C SER A 192 -4.13 4.70 -7.12
N HIS A 193 -3.39 3.97 -6.29
CA HIS A 193 -2.49 2.91 -6.70
C HIS A 193 -2.55 1.73 -5.73
N THR A 194 -2.25 0.53 -6.25
CA THR A 194 -1.94 -0.65 -5.45
C THR A 194 -0.66 -1.27 -6.00
N LEU A 195 0.43 -1.16 -5.27
CA LEU A 195 1.77 -1.53 -5.70
C LEU A 195 2.30 -2.69 -4.86
N SER A 196 2.44 -3.87 -5.47
CA SER A 196 3.09 -5.02 -4.83
C SER A 196 4.56 -5.06 -5.21
N THR A 197 5.46 -5.20 -4.24
CA THR A 197 6.91 -5.23 -4.51
C THR A 197 7.48 -6.63 -4.67
N GLY A 198 6.71 -7.67 -4.28
CA GLY A 198 7.24 -9.04 -4.27
C GLY A 198 8.55 -9.14 -3.49
N ASN A 199 9.53 -9.83 -4.05
CA ASN A 199 10.86 -9.99 -3.43
C ASN A 199 11.72 -8.72 -3.46
N SER A 200 11.28 -7.65 -4.12
CA SER A 200 11.97 -6.35 -4.15
C SER A 200 13.43 -6.43 -4.64
N CYS A 201 13.68 -7.15 -5.73
CA CYS A 201 15.06 -7.36 -6.21
C CYS A 201 15.71 -6.06 -6.73
N ASP A 202 14.89 -5.12 -7.26
CA ASP A 202 15.31 -3.81 -7.72
C ASP A 202 14.43 -2.70 -7.12
N VAL A 203 13.17 -2.58 -7.55
CA VAL A 203 12.21 -1.63 -7.00
C VAL A 203 11.64 -2.20 -5.70
N ASP A 204 11.78 -1.47 -4.59
CA ASP A 204 11.27 -1.86 -3.27
C ASP A 204 10.22 -0.88 -2.75
N CYS A 205 9.77 -1.09 -1.51
CA CYS A 205 8.75 -0.24 -0.91
C CYS A 205 9.20 1.22 -0.73
N ALA A 206 10.51 1.49 -0.56
CA ALA A 206 11.02 2.86 -0.46
C ALA A 206 10.89 3.59 -1.82
N ASP A 207 11.16 2.91 -2.93
CA ASP A 207 10.93 3.46 -4.27
C ASP A 207 9.45 3.72 -4.54
N CYS A 208 8.58 2.78 -4.12
CA CYS A 208 7.13 2.97 -4.24
C CYS A 208 6.63 4.17 -3.44
N ILE A 209 7.13 4.36 -2.20
CA ILE A 209 6.82 5.54 -1.39
C ILE A 209 7.30 6.81 -2.09
N SER A 210 8.54 6.83 -2.61
CA SER A 210 9.09 7.97 -3.35
C SER A 210 8.23 8.34 -4.55
N TYR A 211 7.82 7.35 -5.36
CA TYR A 211 6.92 7.56 -6.49
C TYR A 211 5.61 8.20 -6.06
N LEU A 212 4.94 7.62 -5.05
CA LEU A 212 3.65 8.10 -4.56
C LEU A 212 3.74 9.46 -3.85
N ALA A 213 4.88 9.77 -3.25
CA ALA A 213 5.13 11.06 -2.62
C ALA A 213 5.06 12.21 -3.62
N GLU A 214 5.54 11.99 -4.83
CA GLU A 214 5.56 13.00 -5.90
C GLU A 214 4.33 12.91 -6.84
N ASP A 215 3.52 11.85 -6.77
CA ASP A 215 2.31 11.71 -7.60
C ASP A 215 1.18 12.61 -7.07
N PRO A 216 0.67 13.57 -7.87
CA PRO A 216 -0.39 14.48 -7.44
C PRO A 216 -1.74 13.77 -7.16
N ARG A 217 -1.94 12.57 -7.73
CA ARG A 217 -3.13 11.75 -7.52
C ARG A 217 -3.15 11.07 -6.15
N CYS A 218 -1.98 10.83 -5.55
CA CYS A 218 -1.84 10.27 -4.20
C CYS A 218 -1.86 11.37 -3.15
N LYS A 219 -2.65 11.23 -2.09
CA LYS A 219 -2.73 12.17 -0.97
C LYS A 219 -2.37 11.55 0.38
N ALA A 220 -2.37 10.24 0.48
CA ALA A 220 -1.92 9.51 1.64
C ALA A 220 -1.35 8.16 1.20
N ILE A 221 -0.31 7.69 1.85
CA ILE A 221 0.39 6.44 1.53
C ILE A 221 0.11 5.44 2.63
N ALA A 222 -0.39 4.26 2.27
CA ALA A 222 -0.59 3.13 3.17
C ALA A 222 0.44 2.04 2.83
N LEU A 223 1.20 1.58 3.82
CA LEU A 223 2.26 0.59 3.64
C LEU A 223 2.03 -0.65 4.51
N VAL A 224 1.95 -1.82 3.87
CA VAL A 224 2.13 -3.12 4.52
C VAL A 224 3.61 -3.48 4.46
N PHE A 225 4.27 -3.48 5.61
CA PHE A 225 5.71 -3.53 5.71
C PHE A 225 6.20 -4.81 6.41
N GLU A 226 7.08 -5.56 5.76
CA GLU A 226 7.78 -6.72 6.33
C GLU A 226 9.20 -6.33 6.76
N GLY A 227 9.97 -5.75 5.85
CA GLY A 227 11.33 -5.33 6.08
C GLY A 227 11.95 -4.65 4.85
N VAL A 228 13.13 -4.08 5.00
CA VAL A 228 13.92 -3.50 3.91
C VAL A 228 15.40 -3.85 4.06
N ALA A 229 16.09 -3.96 2.95
CA ALA A 229 17.54 -4.15 2.94
C ALA A 229 18.29 -2.90 3.45
N SER A 230 17.74 -1.71 3.28
CA SER A 230 18.33 -0.45 3.69
C SER A 230 17.34 0.48 4.37
N THR A 231 17.51 0.70 5.66
CA THR A 231 16.74 1.69 6.42
C THR A 231 17.04 3.12 5.97
N ALA A 232 18.23 3.40 5.44
CA ALA A 232 18.57 4.72 4.93
C ALA A 232 17.67 5.14 3.77
N ARG A 233 17.36 4.20 2.85
CA ARG A 233 16.45 4.44 1.73
C ARG A 233 15.00 4.66 2.20
N LEU A 234 14.57 3.92 3.22
CA LEU A 234 13.26 4.14 3.83
C LEU A 234 13.17 5.54 4.47
N MET A 235 14.25 5.99 5.11
CA MET A 235 14.33 7.34 5.67
C MET A 235 14.27 8.41 4.57
N GLU A 236 14.96 8.20 3.45
CA GLU A 236 14.94 9.10 2.28
C GLU A 236 13.51 9.19 1.69
N ALA A 237 12.86 8.05 1.47
CA ALA A 237 11.48 8.00 0.97
C ALA A 237 10.46 8.66 1.93
N GLY A 238 10.62 8.44 3.24
CA GLY A 238 9.81 9.08 4.25
C GLY A 238 9.98 10.60 4.28
N ALA A 239 11.21 11.09 4.13
CA ALA A 239 11.49 12.52 4.03
C ALA A 239 10.85 13.15 2.78
N LEU A 240 10.85 12.41 1.64
CA LEU A 240 10.14 12.85 0.43
C LEU A 240 8.62 12.91 0.63
N ALA A 241 8.05 11.90 1.28
CA ALA A 241 6.63 11.89 1.59
C ALA A 241 6.25 13.09 2.49
N TRP A 242 7.05 13.36 3.51
CA TRP A 242 6.88 14.50 4.40
C TRP A 242 6.99 15.85 3.65
N ALA A 243 8.01 16.01 2.80
CA ALA A 243 8.23 17.23 2.02
C ALA A 243 7.10 17.55 1.03
N ASN A 244 6.32 16.53 0.65
CA ASN A 244 5.17 16.64 -0.26
C ASN A 244 3.82 16.59 0.47
N ASP A 245 3.78 16.77 1.79
CA ASP A 245 2.56 16.72 2.61
C ASP A 245 1.77 15.41 2.44
N LYS A 246 2.47 14.27 2.26
CA LYS A 246 1.86 12.94 2.10
C LYS A 246 1.98 12.14 3.40
N PRO A 247 0.93 12.03 4.21
CA PRO A 247 0.93 11.16 5.39
C PRO A 247 1.28 9.72 5.02
N LEU A 248 2.23 9.13 5.74
CA LEU A 248 2.66 7.74 5.59
C LEU A 248 2.11 6.93 6.76
N VAL A 249 1.19 6.00 6.47
CA VAL A 249 0.59 5.09 7.46
C VAL A 249 1.18 3.70 7.25
N ILE A 250 1.69 3.07 8.31
CA ILE A 250 2.42 1.81 8.23
C ILE A 250 1.77 0.76 9.12
N PHE A 251 1.49 -0.40 8.54
CA PHE A 251 1.25 -1.63 9.28
C PHE A 251 2.50 -2.51 9.18
N LYS A 252 3.23 -2.68 10.31
CA LYS A 252 4.42 -3.53 10.37
C LYS A 252 4.02 -4.97 10.70
N MET A 253 4.26 -5.87 9.76
CA MET A 253 4.09 -7.32 9.94
C MET A 253 5.19 -7.89 10.84
N GLY A 254 4.91 -9.00 11.52
CA GLY A 254 5.92 -9.70 12.31
C GLY A 254 6.42 -8.93 13.54
N ARG A 255 5.57 -8.15 14.22
CA ARG A 255 5.95 -7.40 15.44
C ARG A 255 6.16 -8.31 16.64
N ALA A 256 5.44 -9.42 16.75
CA ALA A 256 5.63 -10.43 17.78
C ALA A 256 6.74 -11.41 17.39
N ALA A 257 7.40 -12.03 18.37
CA ALA A 257 8.53 -12.94 18.15
C ALA A 257 8.19 -14.11 17.19
N LEU A 258 7.04 -14.74 17.36
CA LEU A 258 6.53 -15.79 16.46
C LEU A 258 6.26 -15.28 15.04
N GLY A 259 5.77 -14.04 14.90
CA GLY A 259 5.54 -13.42 13.62
C GLY A 259 6.83 -13.00 12.93
N ALA A 260 7.87 -12.66 13.68
CA ALA A 260 9.19 -12.34 13.12
C ALA A 260 9.86 -13.60 12.53
N GLU A 261 9.73 -14.75 13.18
CA GLU A 261 10.21 -16.03 12.67
C GLU A 261 9.48 -16.47 11.38
N ALA A 262 8.15 -16.29 11.34
CA ALA A 262 7.35 -16.55 10.15
C ALA A 262 7.73 -15.60 8.99
N ALA A 263 8.00 -14.32 9.26
CA ALA A 263 8.43 -13.35 8.24
C ALA A 263 9.82 -13.69 7.67
N LEU A 264 10.75 -14.16 8.51
CA LEU A 264 12.07 -14.63 8.09
C LEU A 264 11.98 -15.80 7.12
N SER A 265 11.10 -16.76 7.40
CA SER A 265 10.93 -17.94 6.56
C SER A 265 10.23 -17.63 5.23
N HIS A 266 9.44 -16.55 5.15
CA HIS A 266 8.61 -16.23 4.00
C HIS A 266 9.23 -15.21 3.03
N SER A 267 9.97 -14.23 3.52
CA SER A 267 10.46 -13.12 2.68
C SER A 267 11.97 -13.10 2.47
N GLY A 268 12.73 -13.94 3.17
CA GLY A 268 14.21 -13.95 3.11
C GLY A 268 14.86 -12.67 3.68
N PHE A 269 14.07 -11.70 4.13
CA PHE A 269 14.59 -10.53 4.81
C PHE A 269 14.99 -10.91 6.24
N VAL A 270 16.23 -10.64 6.61
CA VAL A 270 16.64 -10.66 8.01
C VAL A 270 15.77 -9.62 8.72
N ALA A 271 14.87 -10.08 9.59
CA ALA A 271 14.03 -9.19 10.37
C ALA A 271 14.94 -8.26 11.17
N GLY A 272 15.09 -7.04 10.70
CA GLY A 272 15.75 -5.99 11.47
C GLY A 272 15.05 -5.85 12.83
N SER A 273 15.77 -5.42 13.84
CA SER A 273 15.19 -5.19 15.17
C SER A 273 13.90 -4.37 15.04
N ASN A 274 12.79 -4.90 15.54
CA ASN A 274 11.51 -4.18 15.55
C ASN A 274 11.65 -2.79 16.20
N VAL A 275 12.53 -2.67 17.21
CA VAL A 275 12.86 -1.40 17.87
C VAL A 275 13.50 -0.42 16.88
N ALA A 276 14.42 -0.87 16.02
CA ALA A 276 15.07 -0.03 15.04
C ALA A 276 14.07 0.47 13.98
N TYR A 277 13.16 -0.39 13.54
CA TYR A 277 12.09 0.04 12.62
C TYR A 277 11.13 1.03 13.25
N MET A 278 10.72 0.82 14.52
CA MET A 278 9.85 1.76 15.22
C MET A 278 10.52 3.13 15.36
N ALA A 279 11.81 3.17 15.72
CA ALA A 279 12.57 4.42 15.79
C ALA A 279 12.70 5.11 14.40
N ALA A 280 12.90 4.33 13.34
CA ALA A 280 12.94 4.88 11.98
C ALA A 280 11.58 5.46 11.57
N PHE A 281 10.46 4.77 11.87
CA PHE A 281 9.11 5.23 11.56
C PHE A 281 8.77 6.52 12.32
N GLU A 282 9.12 6.60 13.61
CA GLU A 282 8.96 7.81 14.40
C GLU A 282 9.74 8.99 13.80
N ARG A 283 11.00 8.76 13.41
CA ARG A 283 11.87 9.78 12.85
C ARG A 283 11.36 10.36 11.52
N ILE A 284 10.70 9.56 10.69
CA ILE A 284 10.08 10.03 9.42
C ILE A 284 8.65 10.53 9.61
N GLY A 285 8.13 10.59 10.85
CA GLY A 285 6.77 11.03 11.12
C GLY A 285 5.69 10.07 10.62
N ALA A 286 6.03 8.78 10.44
CA ALA A 286 5.06 7.80 9.99
C ALA A 286 4.08 7.42 11.11
N ILE A 287 2.83 7.15 10.72
CA ILE A 287 1.76 6.73 11.62
C ILE A 287 1.73 5.20 11.63
N VAL A 288 2.08 4.59 12.76
CA VAL A 288 2.08 3.13 12.89
C VAL A 288 0.75 2.65 13.45
N VAL A 289 0.14 1.68 12.77
CA VAL A 289 -1.13 1.06 13.17
C VAL A 289 -0.94 -0.42 13.52
N ASP A 290 -1.85 -0.95 14.34
CA ASP A 290 -1.77 -2.31 14.88
C ASP A 290 -2.65 -3.33 14.14
N ARG A 291 -3.52 -2.88 13.23
CA ARG A 291 -4.49 -3.71 12.50
C ARG A 291 -4.59 -3.28 11.05
N TYR A 292 -4.90 -4.24 10.17
CA TYR A 292 -5.06 -4.00 8.73
C TYR A 292 -6.17 -3.00 8.41
N GLU A 293 -7.30 -3.11 9.11
CA GLU A 293 -8.44 -2.20 8.91
C GLU A 293 -8.03 -0.77 9.25
N ALA A 294 -7.29 -0.60 10.35
CA ALA A 294 -6.79 0.70 10.78
C ALA A 294 -5.84 1.32 9.75
N LEU A 295 -5.09 0.52 8.98
CA LEU A 295 -4.20 1.02 7.93
C LEU A 295 -4.98 1.81 6.88
N ILE A 296 -6.01 1.20 6.31
CA ILE A 296 -6.79 1.81 5.23
C ILE A 296 -7.69 2.93 5.76
N GLU A 297 -8.32 2.74 6.92
CA GLU A 297 -9.20 3.76 7.53
C GLU A 297 -8.42 5.02 7.92
N THR A 298 -7.21 4.85 8.47
CA THR A 298 -6.34 5.99 8.84
C THR A 298 -5.84 6.72 7.57
N ALA A 299 -5.39 5.99 6.55
CA ALA A 299 -5.00 6.59 5.28
C ALA A 299 -6.17 7.32 4.62
N ALA A 300 -7.40 6.76 4.67
CA ALA A 300 -8.61 7.39 4.14
C ALA A 300 -8.98 8.67 4.90
N PHE A 301 -8.77 8.70 6.21
CA PHE A 301 -8.95 9.90 7.01
C PHE A 301 -8.02 11.02 6.52
N PHE A 302 -6.73 10.76 6.43
CA PHE A 302 -5.75 11.76 6.01
C PHE A 302 -5.89 12.17 4.54
N ALA A 303 -6.31 11.27 3.66
CA ALA A 303 -6.57 11.61 2.27
C ALA A 303 -7.76 12.57 2.08
N LYS A 304 -8.68 12.63 3.05
CA LYS A 304 -9.89 13.48 3.03
C LYS A 304 -9.74 14.73 3.89
N ALA A 305 -8.99 14.65 4.98
CA ALA A 305 -8.79 15.76 5.89
C ALA A 305 -7.66 16.66 5.36
N PRO A 306 -7.92 17.95 5.10
CA PRO A 306 -6.83 18.85 4.78
C PRO A 306 -5.92 18.99 6.02
N PRO A 307 -4.61 19.20 5.84
CA PRO A 307 -3.71 19.46 6.95
C PRO A 307 -4.24 20.67 7.76
N PRO A 308 -4.18 20.63 9.09
CA PRO A 308 -4.65 21.73 9.92
C PRO A 308 -3.82 22.98 9.61
N LYS A 309 -4.49 24.08 9.33
CA LYS A 309 -3.82 25.38 9.02
C LYS A 309 -3.13 26.00 10.23
N THR A 310 -3.44 25.53 11.43
CA THR A 310 -2.88 25.97 12.72
C THR A 310 -2.68 24.76 13.60
N GLN A 311 -1.79 24.85 14.58
CA GLN A 311 -1.66 23.81 15.60
C GLN A 311 -3.01 23.58 16.27
N ALA A 312 -3.64 22.44 15.95
CA ALA A 312 -4.91 22.06 16.56
C ALA A 312 -4.67 21.66 18.01
N SER A 313 -5.35 22.32 18.94
CA SER A 313 -5.25 22.04 20.37
C SER A 313 -6.08 20.83 20.84
N GLY A 314 -6.85 20.19 19.95
CA GLY A 314 -7.68 19.04 20.27
C GLY A 314 -8.55 18.53 19.13
N VAL A 315 -9.23 17.41 19.39
CA VAL A 315 -10.18 16.76 18.45
C VAL A 315 -11.59 16.93 18.97
N ALA A 316 -12.49 17.49 18.15
CA ALA A 316 -13.92 17.55 18.44
C ALA A 316 -14.59 16.23 18.01
N VAL A 317 -15.25 15.55 18.96
CA VAL A 317 -16.03 14.33 18.70
C VAL A 317 -17.50 14.67 18.74
N VAL A 318 -18.18 14.50 17.61
CA VAL A 318 -19.64 14.64 17.50
C VAL A 318 -20.26 13.26 17.39
N SER A 319 -21.21 12.94 18.27
CA SER A 319 -21.94 11.67 18.28
C SER A 319 -23.42 11.92 18.46
N ALA A 320 -24.24 11.27 17.63
CA ALA A 320 -25.70 11.27 17.76
C ALA A 320 -26.18 10.33 18.87
N SER A 321 -25.31 9.44 19.40
CA SER A 321 -25.62 8.45 20.43
C SER A 321 -24.89 8.76 21.73
N GLY A 322 -25.61 8.78 22.86
CA GLY A 322 -25.05 8.94 24.20
C GLY A 322 -24.07 7.80 24.57
N GLY A 323 -24.32 6.56 24.14
CA GLY A 323 -23.43 5.41 24.33
C GLY A 323 -22.10 5.53 23.58
N GLY A 324 -22.07 6.21 22.45
CA GLY A 324 -20.84 6.48 21.69
C GLY A 324 -19.88 7.44 22.42
N ARG A 325 -20.35 8.21 23.39
CA ARG A 325 -19.51 9.07 24.23
C ARG A 325 -18.78 8.26 25.31
N GLY A 326 -19.43 7.25 25.89
CA GLY A 326 -18.90 6.46 27.01
C GLY A 326 -17.79 5.48 26.58
N SER A 327 -17.89 4.88 25.41
CA SER A 327 -16.89 3.93 24.91
C SER A 327 -15.56 4.59 24.52
N ARG A 328 -15.55 5.89 24.26
CA ARG A 328 -14.35 6.68 23.94
C ARG A 328 -13.73 7.37 25.14
N GLY A 329 -14.48 7.53 26.24
CA GLY A 329 -14.00 8.18 27.47
C GLY A 329 -12.92 7.38 28.20
N ARG A 330 -12.83 6.07 28.03
CA ARG A 330 -11.78 5.24 28.63
C ARG A 330 -10.46 5.21 27.83
N ARG A 331 -10.45 5.65 26.57
CA ARG A 331 -9.25 5.81 25.74
C ARG A 331 -8.90 7.28 25.43
N GLY A 332 -9.69 8.20 25.95
CA GLY A 332 -9.53 9.62 25.70
C GLY A 332 -8.62 10.33 26.70
N ARG A 333 -7.51 9.74 27.06
CA ARG A 333 -6.34 10.55 27.39
C ARG A 333 -5.93 11.16 26.05
N VAL A 334 -6.22 12.44 25.85
CA VAL A 334 -5.62 13.24 24.78
C VAL A 334 -4.13 13.26 25.07
N GLU A 335 -3.41 12.25 24.59
CA GLU A 335 -2.00 12.40 24.37
C GLU A 335 -1.91 13.54 23.38
N ARG A 336 -1.40 14.66 23.83
CA ARG A 336 -1.01 15.73 22.92
C ARG A 336 -0.05 15.07 21.95
N CYS A 337 -0.49 14.82 20.73
CA CYS A 337 0.43 14.61 19.63
C CYS A 337 1.21 15.91 19.57
N ALA A 338 2.33 15.96 20.26
CA ALA A 338 3.32 16.97 20.05
C ALA A 338 3.76 16.77 18.60
N ALA A 339 3.20 17.57 17.69
CA ALA A 339 3.82 17.79 16.41
C ALA A 339 5.22 18.28 16.77
N ALA A 340 6.23 17.42 16.55
CA ALA A 340 7.61 17.81 16.67
C ALA A 340 7.81 18.92 15.64
N ALA A 341 7.76 20.16 16.12
CA ALA A 341 8.24 21.30 15.38
C ALA A 341 9.73 21.02 15.17
N HIS A 342 10.09 20.58 14.00
CA HIS A 342 11.46 20.52 13.55
C HIS A 342 11.90 21.97 13.30
N GLU A 343 12.24 22.68 14.40
CA GLU A 343 13.14 23.79 14.31
C GLU A 343 14.50 23.23 13.92
N SER A 344 14.95 23.57 12.72
CA SER A 344 16.32 23.39 12.26
C SER A 344 17.27 24.14 13.19
N ARG A 345 17.67 23.51 14.29
CA ARG A 345 18.82 23.95 15.10
C ARG A 345 20.06 23.25 14.57
N ASN A 346 20.83 24.00 13.85
CA ASN A 346 22.23 23.74 13.57
C ASN A 346 22.94 23.48 14.93
N PRO A 347 23.62 22.32 15.15
CA PRO A 347 24.32 22.09 16.40
C PRO A 347 25.61 22.91 16.44
N GLN A 348 25.66 23.92 17.26
CA GLN A 348 26.94 24.44 17.72
C GLN A 348 27.52 23.53 18.81
N PRO A 349 28.83 23.24 18.80
CA PRO A 349 29.43 22.38 19.78
C PRO A 349 29.80 23.14 21.06
N GLY A 350 29.31 22.68 22.21
CA GLY A 350 29.84 23.12 23.49
C GLY A 350 28.80 23.31 24.59
N GLY A 351 28.60 22.33 25.46
CA GLY A 351 27.81 22.47 26.69
C GLY A 351 27.59 21.17 27.43
N ARG A 352 28.29 21.04 28.54
CA ARG A 352 28.40 19.86 29.40
C ARG A 352 27.04 19.30 29.88
N ALA A 353 26.98 17.97 29.95
CA ALA A 353 25.95 17.16 30.56
C ALA A 353 25.73 17.48 32.04
N ALA A 354 24.47 17.52 32.45
CA ALA A 354 24.06 17.33 33.85
C ALA A 354 23.00 16.21 33.90
N THR A 355 23.42 15.09 34.45
CA THR A 355 22.62 13.93 34.83
C THR A 355 21.74 14.27 36.03
N GLY A 356 20.46 13.96 35.94
CA GLY A 356 19.54 14.05 37.10
C GLY A 356 18.32 13.17 36.92
N ILE A 357 18.48 11.87 37.12
CA ILE A 357 17.37 10.93 37.34
C ILE A 357 16.81 11.18 38.72
N ARG A 358 15.55 11.58 38.85
CA ARG A 358 14.79 11.47 40.10
C ARG A 358 13.60 10.55 39.91
N ASN A 359 13.70 9.38 40.52
CA ASN A 359 12.57 8.50 40.84
C ASN A 359 11.77 9.17 41.94
N GLY A 360 10.47 9.39 41.71
CA GLY A 360 9.51 9.79 42.72
C GLY A 360 8.27 8.92 42.60
N GLN A 361 8.22 7.84 43.38
CA GLN A 361 6.97 7.17 43.73
C GLN A 361 6.28 8.03 44.77
N GLU A 362 5.09 8.55 44.46
CA GLU A 362 4.13 8.95 45.48
C GLU A 362 2.74 8.45 45.10
N SER A 363 2.25 7.54 45.92
CA SER A 363 0.89 7.08 45.99
C SER A 363 0.01 8.20 46.55
N ALA A 364 -0.85 8.80 45.73
CA ALA A 364 -1.87 9.74 46.19
C ALA A 364 -3.25 9.08 46.07
N GLY A 365 -3.96 9.06 47.22
CA GLY A 365 -5.23 8.42 47.46
C GLY A 365 -6.39 8.96 46.62
N LEU A 366 -7.35 8.08 46.47
CA LEU A 366 -8.59 8.23 45.70
C LEU A 366 -9.68 9.00 46.45
N ASP A 367 -9.42 10.22 46.94
CA ASP A 367 -10.49 11.03 47.51
C ASP A 367 -10.38 12.47 47.02
N GLY A 368 -11.24 12.84 46.07
CA GLY A 368 -11.33 14.22 45.59
C GLY A 368 -11.77 14.46 44.16
N LEU A 369 -12.48 13.53 43.51
CA LEU A 369 -12.99 13.71 42.16
C LEU A 369 -14.53 13.90 42.14
N ALA A 370 -15.03 14.84 42.94
CA ALA A 370 -16.36 15.41 42.74
C ALA A 370 -16.21 16.83 42.21
N ALA A 371 -16.87 17.10 41.03
CA ALA A 371 -17.10 18.40 40.47
C ALA A 371 -15.97 19.10 39.67
N ARG A 372 -15.57 18.50 38.54
CA ARG A 372 -15.19 19.33 37.36
C ARG A 372 -15.98 18.85 36.15
N GLN A 373 -16.99 19.59 35.76
CA GLN A 373 -17.66 19.41 34.47
C GLN A 373 -16.62 19.58 33.36
N PRO A 374 -16.57 18.67 32.36
CA PRO A 374 -15.61 18.79 31.29
C PRO A 374 -15.91 20.05 30.45
N GLU A 375 -14.87 20.77 30.06
CA GLU A 375 -14.92 21.98 29.23
C GLU A 375 -15.71 21.82 27.92
N THR A 376 -15.97 20.60 27.48
CA THR A 376 -16.82 20.28 26.34
C THR A 376 -18.29 20.74 26.51
N ALA A 377 -18.77 20.87 27.74
CA ALA A 377 -20.11 21.40 28.01
C ALA A 377 -20.19 22.94 27.80
N ARG A 378 -19.07 23.66 27.89
CA ARG A 378 -19.01 25.11 27.64
C ARG A 378 -19.01 25.48 26.17
N LEU A 379 -18.49 24.65 25.30
CA LEU A 379 -18.49 24.87 23.84
C LEU A 379 -19.91 24.88 23.24
N HIS A 380 -20.86 24.19 23.88
CA HIS A 380 -22.24 24.15 23.40
C HIS A 380 -23.05 25.42 23.69
N ARG A 381 -22.57 26.31 24.58
CA ARG A 381 -23.27 27.55 24.96
C ARG A 381 -22.71 28.83 24.33
N ASN A 382 -21.62 28.73 23.55
CA ASN A 382 -21.04 29.91 22.96
C ASN A 382 -21.62 30.14 21.55
N SER A 383 -22.59 31.03 21.44
CA SER A 383 -23.33 31.38 20.20
C SER A 383 -22.41 31.91 19.09
N SER A 384 -21.23 32.42 19.44
CA SER A 384 -20.24 32.91 18.48
C SER A 384 -19.64 31.81 17.59
N TRP A 385 -19.76 30.54 18.00
CA TRP A 385 -19.29 29.40 17.23
C TRP A 385 -20.23 29.06 16.06
N ARG A 386 -21.53 29.30 16.23
CA ARG A 386 -22.55 29.07 15.17
C ARG A 386 -22.40 30.02 14.00
N SER A 387 -21.93 31.24 14.22
CA SER A 387 -21.79 32.25 13.17
C SER A 387 -20.56 32.04 12.27
N ARG A 388 -19.49 31.41 12.79
CA ARG A 388 -18.29 31.13 12.00
C ARG A 388 -18.43 29.92 11.08
N LEU A 389 -19.36 29.00 11.37
CA LEU A 389 -19.63 27.82 10.53
C LEU A 389 -20.59 28.11 9.36
N ARG A 390 -21.29 29.26 9.37
CA ARG A 390 -22.27 29.59 8.30
C ARG A 390 -21.65 30.24 7.06
N GLY A 391 -20.38 30.58 7.08
CA GLY A 391 -19.80 31.44 6.06
C GLY A 391 -19.13 30.80 4.86
N ARG A 392 -18.73 29.55 4.85
CA ARG A 392 -17.93 28.97 3.72
C ARG A 392 -17.81 27.46 3.63
N VAL A 393 -18.77 26.66 4.04
CA VAL A 393 -18.66 25.21 3.83
C VAL A 393 -19.97 24.69 3.31
N ARG A 394 -20.00 24.22 2.07
CA ARG A 394 -20.99 23.20 1.68
C ARG A 394 -20.79 22.03 2.65
N PRO A 395 -21.85 21.52 3.30
CA PRO A 395 -21.68 20.53 4.33
C PRO A 395 -21.04 19.29 3.73
N PRO A 396 -19.94 18.77 4.30
CA PRO A 396 -19.49 17.44 3.99
C PRO A 396 -20.63 16.50 4.40
N ARG A 397 -20.98 15.54 3.54
CA ARG A 397 -21.94 14.50 3.88
C ARG A 397 -21.49 13.85 5.18
N LEU A 398 -22.32 13.97 6.20
CA LEU A 398 -22.10 13.39 7.51
C LEU A 398 -22.04 11.87 7.36
N PHE A 399 -20.88 11.26 7.54
CA PHE A 399 -20.82 9.81 7.68
C PHE A 399 -21.26 9.43 9.08
N VAL A 400 -22.49 8.96 9.19
CA VAL A 400 -23.03 8.32 10.39
C VAL A 400 -22.55 6.87 10.37
N ALA A 401 -21.57 6.54 11.20
CA ALA A 401 -21.22 5.15 11.46
C ALA A 401 -22.31 4.52 12.32
N GLY A 402 -23.05 3.60 11.74
CA GLY A 402 -24.00 2.73 12.45
C GLY A 402 -25.46 2.99 12.13
N GLY A 403 -25.98 2.25 11.22
CA GLY A 403 -27.41 2.10 10.97
C GLY A 403 -27.64 1.08 9.87
N PHE A 404 -27.83 -0.18 10.25
CA PHE A 404 -28.40 -1.19 9.36
C PHE A 404 -29.77 -0.70 8.90
N ARG A 405 -29.91 -0.33 7.63
CA ARG A 405 -31.23 -0.25 6.99
C ARG A 405 -31.58 -1.63 6.46
N GLN A 406 -32.55 -2.26 7.08
CA GLN A 406 -33.31 -3.34 6.46
C GLN A 406 -34.01 -2.78 5.22
N VAL A 407 -33.58 -3.24 4.05
CA VAL A 407 -34.34 -3.06 2.81
C VAL A 407 -35.47 -4.05 2.85
N ARG A 408 -36.70 -3.56 3.05
CA ARG A 408 -37.94 -4.32 2.78
C ARG A 408 -38.01 -4.55 1.27
N GLN A 409 -37.76 -5.78 0.85
CA GLN A 409 -38.14 -6.25 -0.48
C GLN A 409 -39.67 -6.45 -0.48
N ALA A 410 -40.34 -5.74 -1.39
CA ALA A 410 -41.71 -5.98 -1.75
C ALA A 410 -41.83 -7.36 -2.41
N GLY A 411 -42.80 -8.16 -1.94
CA GLY A 411 -43.00 -9.52 -2.34
C GLY A 411 -43.43 -9.71 -3.79
N ARG A 412 -42.96 -10.78 -4.37
CA ARG A 412 -43.74 -11.58 -5.35
C ARG A 412 -43.58 -13.05 -5.01
N ASN A 413 -44.70 -13.70 -4.78
CA ASN A 413 -44.91 -15.11 -4.54
C ASN A 413 -44.35 -15.95 -5.68
N VAL A 414 -43.49 -16.92 -5.39
CA VAL A 414 -43.31 -18.15 -6.17
C VAL A 414 -43.09 -19.29 -5.17
N ALA A 415 -43.87 -20.35 -5.35
CA ALA A 415 -43.95 -21.52 -4.49
C ALA A 415 -42.69 -22.40 -4.52
N PRO A 416 -42.44 -23.25 -3.51
CA PRO A 416 -41.20 -24.00 -3.35
C PRO A 416 -41.24 -25.36 -4.09
N SER A 417 -40.20 -25.68 -4.83
CA SER A 417 -39.91 -27.05 -5.22
C SER A 417 -38.76 -27.61 -4.37
N ARG A 418 -39.04 -28.71 -3.68
CA ARG A 418 -38.10 -29.55 -2.93
C ARG A 418 -37.13 -30.24 -3.89
N GLN A 419 -35.84 -30.21 -3.61
CA GLN A 419 -34.99 -31.42 -3.69
C GLN A 419 -33.69 -31.18 -2.90
N ALA A 420 -33.51 -32.05 -1.93
CA ALA A 420 -32.30 -32.17 -1.12
C ALA A 420 -31.23 -32.92 -1.94
N GLY A 421 -30.02 -32.43 -1.94
CA GLY A 421 -28.84 -33.13 -2.43
C GLY A 421 -27.63 -32.74 -1.57
N SER A 422 -27.29 -33.61 -0.62
CA SER A 422 -26.08 -33.55 0.18
C SER A 422 -24.88 -33.86 -0.71
N VAL A 423 -23.88 -32.96 -0.67
CA VAL A 423 -22.54 -33.22 -1.23
C VAL A 423 -21.57 -33.34 -0.07
N GLU A 424 -21.11 -34.56 0.18
CA GLU A 424 -19.97 -34.86 1.05
C GLU A 424 -18.67 -34.43 0.35
N LEU A 425 -17.89 -33.60 1.01
CA LEU A 425 -16.49 -33.32 0.62
C LEU A 425 -15.58 -34.31 1.34
N GLY A 426 -15.11 -35.32 0.62
CA GLY A 426 -14.02 -36.18 1.07
C GLY A 426 -12.67 -35.53 0.84
N ILE A 427 -11.94 -35.23 1.94
CA ILE A 427 -10.53 -34.88 1.90
C ILE A 427 -9.73 -36.18 2.02
N ARG A 428 -8.97 -36.55 1.00
CA ARG A 428 -7.88 -37.52 1.09
C ARG A 428 -6.57 -36.74 1.23
N MET A 429 -5.85 -37.03 2.29
CA MET A 429 -4.41 -36.79 2.41
C MET A 429 -3.70 -38.04 1.87
N ASP A 430 -2.79 -37.84 0.96
CA ASP A 430 -1.59 -38.65 0.72
C ASP A 430 -0.43 -37.68 0.41
#